data_9039257840cf63133861adea94a2cc3d
#
_entry.id   9039257840cf63133861adea94a2cc3d
#
_cell.length_a   1.000
_cell.length_b   1.000
_cell.length_c   1.000
_cell.angle_alpha   90.00
_cell.angle_beta   90.00
_cell.angle_gamma   90.00
#
_symmetry.space_group_name_H-M   'P 1'
#
loop_
_entity.id
_entity.type
_entity.pdbx_description
1 polymer ?
#
loop_
_entity_poly.entity_id
_entity_poly.type
_entity_poly.pdbx_seq_one_letter_code
_entity_poly.pdbx_strand_id
1 'polypeptide(L)'
;MQATKTDVRTEEFMLDYLDNAVVGLHWVDGDAKILWANKADYEPLGYTEDEYVGHSITEFHADADVINDILERLLSGQSLYNYKARLLCKDGSTKSVLIASSGLFDDANNFVHTRCFTIQDPSTT
;
A
#
# COMPACT_ATOMS: atom_id res chain seq x y z
N MET A 1 7.04 16.41 38.95
CA MET A 1 6.83 17.01 37.62
C MET A 1 5.49 16.57 37.08
N GLN A 2 4.74 17.50 36.64
CA GLN A 2 3.51 17.15 35.96
C GLN A 2 3.84 16.60 34.58
N ALA A 3 3.30 15.46 34.28
CA ALA A 3 3.41 14.94 32.93
C ALA A 3 2.72 15.88 31.95
N THR A 4 3.44 16.36 30.96
CA THR A 4 2.83 17.14 29.89
C THR A 4 1.86 16.25 29.15
N LYS A 5 0.63 16.69 29.01
CA LYS A 5 -0.30 15.99 28.15
C LYS A 5 0.22 16.01 26.72
N THR A 6 0.57 14.86 26.23
CA THR A 6 0.99 14.73 24.85
C THR A 6 -0.25 14.59 24.00
N ASP A 7 -0.40 15.47 23.01
CA ASP A 7 -1.45 15.31 22.03
C ASP A 7 -1.05 14.24 21.05
N VAL A 8 -1.58 13.04 21.25
CA VAL A 8 -1.26 11.87 20.42
C VAL A 8 -1.85 11.97 19.01
N ARG A 9 -2.61 13.03 18.71
CA ARG A 9 -3.17 13.25 17.38
C ARG A 9 -2.29 14.12 16.51
N THR A 10 -1.06 14.41 16.94
CA THR A 10 -0.12 15.18 16.15
C THR A 10 0.34 14.40 14.92
N GLU A 11 0.81 15.12 13.93
CA GLU A 11 1.35 14.52 12.70
C GLU A 11 2.46 13.51 12.99
N GLU A 12 3.34 13.82 13.94
CA GLU A 12 4.44 12.94 14.34
C GLU A 12 3.92 11.57 14.79
N PHE A 13 2.90 11.55 15.67
CA PHE A 13 2.33 10.29 16.15
C PHE A 13 1.58 9.55 15.05
N MET A 14 0.93 10.26 14.15
CA MET A 14 0.23 9.63 13.03
C MET A 14 1.21 8.99 12.06
N LEU A 15 2.31 9.66 11.75
CA LEU A 15 3.36 9.11 10.89
C LEU A 15 4.01 7.89 11.53
N ASP A 16 4.29 7.94 12.82
CA ASP A 16 4.85 6.80 13.55
C ASP A 16 3.90 5.60 13.50
N TYR A 17 2.60 5.85 13.71
CA TYR A 17 1.59 4.80 13.64
C TYR A 17 1.58 4.11 12.27
N LEU A 18 1.55 4.91 11.21
CA LEU A 18 1.49 4.38 9.84
C LEU A 18 2.76 3.63 9.49
N ASP A 19 3.92 4.18 9.84
CA ASP A 19 5.22 3.58 9.53
C ASP A 19 5.45 2.26 10.24
N ASN A 20 4.88 2.09 11.42
CA ASN A 20 5.07 0.90 12.25
C ASN A 20 3.83 0.02 12.35
N ALA A 21 2.81 0.28 11.54
CA ALA A 21 1.65 -0.60 11.45
C ALA A 21 2.07 -1.99 11.00
N VAL A 22 1.38 -3.01 11.51
CA VAL A 22 1.69 -4.41 11.15
C VAL A 22 1.14 -4.81 9.79
N VAL A 23 0.25 -4.00 9.22
CA VAL A 23 -0.26 -4.22 7.87
C VAL A 23 0.51 -3.35 6.89
N GLY A 24 0.69 -3.84 5.66
CA GLY A 24 1.32 -3.06 4.59
C GLY A 24 0.41 -1.93 4.15
N LEU A 25 0.96 -0.72 4.09
CA LEU A 25 0.26 0.48 3.64
C LEU A 25 1.07 1.13 2.53
N HIS A 26 0.41 1.57 1.47
CA HIS A 26 1.08 2.36 0.45
C HIS A 26 0.11 3.25 -0.32
N TRP A 27 0.67 4.29 -0.94
CA TRP A 27 -0.01 5.20 -1.85
C TRP A 27 0.62 5.09 -3.23
N VAL A 28 -0.22 5.00 -4.25
CA VAL A 28 0.19 4.92 -5.65
C VAL A 28 -0.52 6.04 -6.41
N ASP A 29 0.22 6.79 -7.25
CA ASP A 29 -0.37 7.86 -8.06
C ASP A 29 -1.06 7.33 -9.32
N GLY A 30 -1.58 8.24 -10.13
CA GLY A 30 -2.31 7.89 -11.36
C GLY A 30 -1.45 7.22 -12.43
N ASP A 31 -0.13 7.31 -12.32
CA ASP A 31 0.82 6.67 -13.22
C ASP A 31 1.40 5.36 -12.63
N ALA A 32 0.75 4.83 -11.61
CA ALA A 32 1.13 3.60 -10.93
C ALA A 32 2.44 3.69 -10.12
N LYS A 33 2.92 4.91 -9.86
CA LYS A 33 4.15 5.12 -9.10
C LYS A 33 3.86 5.09 -7.60
N ILE A 34 4.65 4.34 -6.85
CA ILE A 34 4.55 4.29 -5.40
C ILE A 34 5.09 5.59 -4.81
N LEU A 35 4.22 6.36 -4.18
CA LEU A 35 4.59 7.65 -3.57
C LEU A 35 5.09 7.47 -2.14
N TRP A 36 4.56 6.51 -1.43
CA TRP A 36 4.90 6.21 -0.04
C TRP A 36 4.50 4.80 0.29
N ALA A 37 5.25 4.16 1.17
CA ALA A 37 4.92 2.85 1.72
C ALA A 37 5.53 2.73 3.12
N ASN A 38 4.87 1.96 3.97
CA ASN A 38 5.44 1.67 5.29
C ASN A 38 6.29 0.39 5.23
N LYS A 39 7.02 0.14 6.32
CA LYS A 39 7.95 -1.00 6.39
C LYS A 39 7.25 -2.33 6.18
N ALA A 40 6.05 -2.50 6.73
CA ALA A 40 5.31 -3.75 6.59
C ALA A 40 4.90 -4.05 5.15
N ASP A 41 4.92 -3.04 4.27
CA ASP A 41 4.56 -3.22 2.87
C ASP A 41 5.71 -3.80 2.03
N TYR A 42 6.95 -3.35 2.26
CA TYR A 42 8.08 -3.77 1.41
C TYR A 42 9.07 -4.70 2.09
N GLU A 43 9.30 -4.61 3.41
CA GLU A 43 10.28 -5.45 4.09
C GLU A 43 9.97 -6.96 3.98
N PRO A 44 8.71 -7.40 4.15
CA PRO A 44 8.40 -8.82 3.97
C PRO A 44 8.66 -9.35 2.57
N LEU A 45 8.70 -8.46 1.58
CA LEU A 45 9.02 -8.83 0.19
C LEU A 45 10.52 -8.86 -0.07
N GLY A 46 11.34 -8.39 0.89
CA GLY A 46 12.79 -8.37 0.78
C GLY A 46 13.37 -7.10 0.19
N TYR A 47 12.58 -6.05 0.01
CA TYR A 47 13.04 -4.79 -0.55
C TYR A 47 13.37 -3.78 0.55
N THR A 48 14.27 -2.86 0.22
CA THR A 48 14.47 -1.64 1.00
C THR A 48 13.48 -0.58 0.51
N GLU A 49 13.34 0.50 1.28
CA GLU A 49 12.50 1.62 0.87
C GLU A 49 12.91 2.16 -0.50
N ASP A 50 14.22 2.36 -0.71
CA ASP A 50 14.75 2.90 -1.96
C ASP A 50 14.49 1.99 -3.17
N GLU A 51 14.40 0.70 -2.93
CA GLU A 51 14.12 -0.27 -3.99
C GLU A 51 12.62 -0.33 -4.33
N TYR A 52 11.77 0.25 -3.51
CA TYR A 52 10.32 0.10 -3.60
C TYR A 52 9.63 1.43 -3.90
N VAL A 53 9.78 2.42 -3.04
CA VAL A 53 9.15 3.74 -3.21
C VAL A 53 9.78 4.46 -4.41
N GLY A 54 8.94 5.05 -5.23
CA GLY A 54 9.36 5.71 -6.46
C GLY A 54 9.34 4.81 -7.69
N HIS A 55 9.12 3.52 -7.50
CA HIS A 55 8.99 2.55 -8.59
C HIS A 55 7.52 2.32 -8.94
N SER A 56 7.28 1.73 -10.10
CA SER A 56 5.92 1.35 -10.49
C SER A 56 5.45 0.16 -9.66
N ILE A 57 4.23 0.24 -9.13
CA ILE A 57 3.64 -0.87 -8.37
C ILE A 57 3.56 -2.15 -9.22
N THR A 58 3.51 -2.00 -10.53
CA THR A 58 3.43 -3.15 -11.44
C THR A 58 4.67 -4.04 -11.39
N GLU A 59 5.82 -3.49 -10.98
CA GLU A 59 7.07 -4.27 -10.85
C GLU A 59 7.00 -5.30 -9.72
N PHE A 60 6.09 -5.11 -8.76
CA PHE A 60 6.02 -5.93 -7.55
C PHE A 60 4.80 -6.87 -7.54
N HIS A 61 4.10 -6.98 -8.65
CA HIS A 61 3.01 -7.93 -8.83
C HIS A 61 3.44 -9.05 -9.76
N ALA A 62 3.09 -10.27 -9.40
CA ALA A 62 3.42 -11.45 -10.22
C ALA A 62 2.52 -11.55 -11.45
N ASP A 63 1.29 -11.04 -11.37
CA ASP A 63 0.28 -11.21 -12.40
C ASP A 63 -0.12 -9.85 -12.97
N ALA A 64 0.31 -9.55 -14.19
CA ALA A 64 0.06 -8.25 -14.82
C ALA A 64 -1.42 -7.95 -15.00
N ASP A 65 -2.23 -8.93 -15.34
CA ASP A 65 -3.67 -8.75 -15.49
C ASP A 65 -4.36 -8.38 -14.17
N VAL A 66 -3.88 -8.94 -13.07
CA VAL A 66 -4.43 -8.66 -11.73
C VAL A 66 -4.15 -7.21 -11.32
N ILE A 67 -2.90 -6.76 -11.42
CA ILE A 67 -2.57 -5.38 -11.05
C ILE A 67 -3.23 -4.36 -11.99
N ASN A 68 -3.34 -4.66 -13.26
CA ASN A 68 -4.01 -3.79 -14.20
C ASN A 68 -5.51 -3.66 -13.86
N ASP A 69 -6.16 -4.74 -13.47
CA ASP A 69 -7.56 -4.70 -13.02
C ASP A 69 -7.72 -3.87 -11.75
N ILE A 70 -6.81 -4.03 -10.79
CA ILE A 70 -6.81 -3.24 -9.55
C ILE A 70 -6.75 -1.75 -9.86
N LEU A 71 -5.78 -1.36 -10.69
CA LEU A 71 -5.57 0.06 -11.03
C LEU A 71 -6.77 0.63 -11.78
N GLU A 72 -7.32 -0.11 -12.73
CA GLU A 72 -8.50 0.32 -13.48
C GLU A 72 -9.70 0.57 -12.57
N ARG A 73 -9.96 -0.34 -11.63
CA ARG A 73 -11.06 -0.20 -10.67
C ARG A 73 -10.88 1.00 -9.77
N LEU A 74 -9.66 1.19 -9.24
CA LEU A 74 -9.38 2.30 -8.33
C LEU A 74 -9.48 3.65 -9.04
N LEU A 75 -8.97 3.74 -10.27
CA LEU A 75 -9.07 4.96 -11.07
C LEU A 75 -10.50 5.30 -11.45
N SER A 76 -11.38 4.31 -11.55
CA SER A 76 -12.79 4.51 -11.83
C SER A 76 -13.64 4.83 -10.60
N GLY A 77 -13.01 4.87 -9.41
CA GLY A 77 -13.69 5.20 -8.16
C GLY A 77 -14.23 4.00 -7.39
N GLN A 78 -13.94 2.78 -7.83
CA GLN A 78 -14.32 1.58 -7.07
C GLN A 78 -13.37 1.37 -5.90
N SER A 79 -13.89 0.84 -4.80
CA SER A 79 -13.08 0.36 -3.67
C SER A 79 -12.96 -1.15 -3.75
N LEU A 80 -11.82 -1.67 -3.28
CA LEU A 80 -11.54 -3.10 -3.29
C LEU A 80 -11.51 -3.62 -1.85
N TYR A 81 -12.05 -4.83 -1.66
CA TYR A 81 -12.05 -5.53 -0.36
C TYR A 81 -11.67 -6.98 -0.60
N ASN A 82 -10.72 -7.47 0.20
CA ASN A 82 -10.30 -8.87 0.13
C ASN A 82 -9.92 -9.32 -1.28
N TYR A 83 -9.33 -8.42 -2.05
CA TYR A 83 -8.93 -8.70 -3.43
C TYR A 83 -7.65 -9.53 -3.41
N LYS A 84 -7.70 -10.74 -3.98
CA LYS A 84 -6.55 -11.65 -3.97
C LYS A 84 -5.53 -11.24 -5.02
N ALA A 85 -4.26 -11.22 -4.62
CA ALA A 85 -3.15 -10.94 -5.52
C ALA A 85 -1.91 -11.69 -5.05
N ARG A 86 -0.92 -11.80 -5.95
CA ARG A 86 0.38 -12.36 -5.63
C ARG A 86 1.43 -11.30 -5.83
N LEU A 87 2.22 -11.03 -4.80
CA LEU A 87 3.30 -10.06 -4.87
C LEU A 87 4.62 -10.75 -5.15
N LEU A 88 5.45 -10.09 -5.93
CA LEU A 88 6.76 -10.61 -6.32
C LEU A 88 7.82 -10.15 -5.31
N CYS A 89 8.47 -11.11 -4.66
CA CYS A 89 9.54 -10.83 -3.71
C CYS A 89 10.87 -10.61 -4.45
N LYS A 90 11.82 -9.96 -3.79
CA LYS A 90 13.13 -9.68 -4.36
C LYS A 90 13.88 -10.94 -4.77
N ASP A 91 13.68 -12.05 -4.04
CA ASP A 91 14.32 -13.33 -4.35
C ASP A 91 13.63 -14.11 -5.48
N GLY A 92 12.59 -13.54 -6.10
CA GLY A 92 11.83 -14.18 -7.16
C GLY A 92 10.65 -15.02 -6.70
N SER A 93 10.51 -15.25 -5.41
CA SER A 93 9.33 -15.94 -4.88
C SER A 93 8.11 -15.03 -4.87
N THR A 94 6.95 -15.59 -4.61
CA THR A 94 5.69 -14.82 -4.54
C THR A 94 5.05 -14.97 -3.18
N LYS A 95 4.29 -13.95 -2.78
CA LYS A 95 3.46 -14.00 -1.58
C LYS A 95 2.02 -13.72 -1.95
N SER A 96 1.12 -14.57 -1.49
CA SER A 96 -0.31 -14.36 -1.65
C SER A 96 -0.81 -13.37 -0.60
N VAL A 97 -1.53 -12.36 -1.06
CA VAL A 97 -2.02 -11.28 -0.20
C VAL A 97 -3.48 -10.99 -0.50
N LEU A 98 -4.11 -10.33 0.47
CA LEU A 98 -5.42 -9.71 0.32
C LEU A 98 -5.23 -8.21 0.34
N ILE A 99 -5.85 -7.54 -0.62
CA ILE A 99 -5.74 -6.10 -0.79
C ILE A 99 -7.09 -5.45 -0.50
N ALA A 100 -7.07 -4.42 0.34
CA ALA A 100 -8.18 -3.50 0.52
C ALA A 100 -7.67 -2.13 0.12
N SER A 101 -8.36 -1.47 -0.80
CA SER A 101 -7.88 -0.21 -1.35
C SER A 101 -9.00 0.67 -1.81
N SER A 102 -8.76 1.97 -1.78
CA SER A 102 -9.67 2.99 -2.32
C SER A 102 -8.84 4.08 -2.98
N GLY A 103 -9.48 4.82 -3.88
CA GLY A 103 -8.87 6.01 -4.47
C GLY A 103 -9.21 7.26 -3.67
N LEU A 104 -8.27 8.18 -3.59
CA LEU A 104 -8.51 9.53 -3.10
C LEU A 104 -8.68 10.45 -4.30
N PHE A 105 -9.79 11.18 -4.32
CA PHE A 105 -10.10 12.16 -5.36
C PHE A 105 -10.20 13.53 -4.72
N ASP A 106 -9.78 14.56 -5.45
CA ASP A 106 -9.92 15.94 -4.96
C ASP A 106 -11.34 16.48 -5.19
N ASP A 107 -11.58 17.72 -4.78
CA ASP A 107 -12.90 18.36 -4.90
C ASP A 107 -13.35 18.53 -6.36
N ALA A 108 -12.41 18.56 -7.31
CA ALA A 108 -12.70 18.62 -8.74
C ALA A 108 -12.86 17.23 -9.36
N ASN A 109 -12.87 16.18 -8.53
CA ASN A 109 -12.98 14.78 -8.93
C ASN A 109 -11.79 14.28 -9.74
N ASN A 110 -10.62 14.85 -9.49
CA ASN A 110 -9.36 14.35 -10.06
C ASN A 110 -8.75 13.31 -9.13
N PHE A 111 -8.25 12.24 -9.70
CA PHE A 111 -7.58 11.21 -8.92
C PHE A 111 -6.26 11.74 -8.34
N VAL A 112 -6.05 11.55 -7.03
CA VAL A 112 -4.84 11.98 -6.33
C VAL A 112 -3.89 10.80 -6.13
N HIS A 113 -4.32 9.81 -5.35
CA HIS A 113 -3.57 8.58 -5.14
C HIS A 113 -4.48 7.50 -4.54
N THR A 114 -3.98 6.28 -4.50
CA THR A 114 -4.64 5.18 -3.80
C THR A 114 -4.36 5.24 -2.31
N ARG A 115 -5.20 4.57 -1.54
CA ARG A 115 -4.98 4.28 -0.12
C ARG A 115 -5.12 2.77 0.02
N CYS A 116 -3.98 2.08 0.07
CA CYS A 116 -3.95 0.63 -0.02
C CYS A 116 -3.50 -0.01 1.27
N PHE A 117 -4.22 -1.07 1.66
CA PHE A 117 -3.88 -1.97 2.77
C PHE A 117 -3.58 -3.34 2.19
N THR A 118 -2.47 -3.93 2.61
CA THR A 118 -2.07 -5.26 2.16
C THR A 118 -1.81 -6.14 3.37
N ILE A 119 -2.47 -7.30 3.41
CA ILE A 119 -2.21 -8.30 4.44
C ILE A 119 -1.90 -9.64 3.78
N GLN A 120 -1.16 -10.49 4.50
CA GLN A 120 -0.92 -11.85 4.03
C GLN A 120 -2.25 -12.60 3.96
N ASP A 121 -2.45 -13.36 2.88
CA ASP A 121 -3.66 -14.16 2.73
C ASP A 121 -3.60 -15.35 3.71
N PRO A 122 -4.49 -15.40 4.73
CA PRO A 122 -4.45 -16.47 5.72
C PRO A 122 -4.91 -17.82 5.18
N SER A 123 -5.52 -17.86 4.00
CA SER A 123 -5.96 -19.11 3.37
C SER A 123 -4.81 -19.85 2.71
N THR A 124 -3.63 -19.20 2.57
CA THR A 124 -2.44 -19.81 1.98
C THR A 124 -1.39 -20.00 3.06
N THR A 125 -0.94 -21.20 3.25
CA THR A 125 0.09 -21.53 4.22
C THR A 125 1.35 -22.03 3.52
#